data_8f6c9189cf02639eb473aea4688ac74d
#
_entry.id   8f6c9189cf02639eb473aea4688ac74d
#
_cell.length_a   1.000
_cell.length_b   1.000
_cell.length_c   1.000
_cell.angle_alpha   90.00
_cell.angle_beta   90.00
_cell.angle_gamma   90.00
#
_symmetry.space_group_name_H-M   'P 1'
#
loop_
_entity.id
_entity.type
_entity.pdbx_description
1 polymer ?
#
loop_
_entity_poly.entity_id
_entity_poly.type
_entity_poly.pdbx_seq_one_letter_code
_entity_poly.pdbx_strand_id
1 'polypeptide(L)'
;MLNKILVPLDGSNNSLRGLKFALVVAKQSGSTIIGLNVHSPLMSMKTSSIVRHKVKQKSKEIIKQAEEISQKINVPFSGVIKVGSNVGKTIIAFAESHKVDMIMIGSRGPDPEFEIFLGSVANHVIHKSKIPVTIIK
;
A
#
# COMPACT_ATOMS: atom_id res chain seq x y z
N MET A 1 -9.18 -18.97 4.56
CA MET A 1 -9.85 -17.91 5.29
C MET A 1 -9.08 -16.59 5.14
N LEU A 2 -9.78 -15.48 4.99
CA LEU A 2 -9.15 -14.18 4.79
C LEU A 2 -8.83 -13.55 6.15
N ASN A 3 -7.55 -13.55 6.51
CA ASN A 3 -7.09 -13.04 7.82
C ASN A 3 -6.27 -11.75 7.70
N LYS A 4 -5.43 -11.66 6.68
CA LYS A 4 -4.53 -10.51 6.49
C LYS A 4 -4.66 -9.96 5.08
N ILE A 5 -4.97 -8.67 4.98
CA ILE A 5 -5.03 -7.95 3.70
C ILE A 5 -3.90 -6.92 3.69
N LEU A 6 -3.07 -6.97 2.67
CA LEU A 6 -2.01 -5.98 2.46
C LEU A 6 -2.50 -4.87 1.54
N VAL A 7 -2.33 -3.62 1.96
CA VAL A 7 -2.70 -2.44 1.19
C VAL A 7 -1.47 -1.57 1.01
N PRO A 8 -0.91 -1.51 -0.20
CA PRO A 8 0.15 -0.55 -0.50
C PRO A 8 -0.36 0.89 -0.46
N LEU A 9 0.39 1.77 0.19
CA LEU A 9 0.03 3.16 0.43
C LEU A 9 1.16 4.08 -0.02
N ASP A 10 0.92 4.93 -1.01
CA ASP A 10 1.90 5.89 -1.52
C ASP A 10 1.51 7.35 -1.28
N GLY A 11 0.42 7.59 -0.56
CA GLY A 11 -0.11 8.92 -0.30
C GLY A 11 -1.05 9.45 -1.37
N SER A 12 -1.25 8.73 -2.46
CA SER A 12 -2.18 9.14 -3.52
C SER A 12 -3.64 8.86 -3.12
N ASN A 13 -4.55 9.59 -3.73
CA ASN A 13 -5.99 9.34 -3.57
C ASN A 13 -6.36 7.94 -4.04
N ASN A 14 -5.64 7.42 -5.01
CA ASN A 14 -5.83 6.09 -5.54
C ASN A 14 -5.52 5.01 -4.50
N SER A 15 -4.40 5.15 -3.79
CA SER A 15 -4.07 4.21 -2.70
C SER A 15 -5.06 4.32 -1.54
N LEU A 16 -5.58 5.53 -1.25
CA LEU A 16 -6.61 5.71 -0.23
C LEU A 16 -7.93 5.03 -0.62
N ARG A 17 -8.31 5.05 -1.88
CA ARG A 17 -9.49 4.28 -2.36
C ARG A 17 -9.29 2.80 -2.14
N GLY A 18 -8.09 2.30 -2.43
CA GLY A 18 -7.72 0.92 -2.14
C GLY A 18 -7.90 0.57 -0.67
N LEU A 19 -7.39 1.45 0.21
CA LEU A 19 -7.54 1.27 1.65
C LEU A 19 -9.01 1.26 2.09
N LYS A 20 -9.80 2.23 1.64
CA LYS A 20 -11.21 2.33 2.03
C LYS A 20 -12.00 1.09 1.62
N PHE A 21 -11.74 0.57 0.43
CA PHE A 21 -12.38 -0.66 -0.02
C PHE A 21 -11.91 -1.88 0.80
N ALA A 22 -10.61 -1.97 1.05
CA ALA A 22 -10.05 -3.03 1.88
C ALA A 22 -10.64 -3.03 3.29
N LEU A 23 -10.89 -1.84 3.85
CA LEU A 23 -11.51 -1.70 5.18
C LEU A 23 -12.94 -2.25 5.19
N VAL A 24 -13.72 -2.04 4.14
CA VAL A 24 -15.07 -2.61 4.02
C VAL A 24 -14.98 -4.14 4.04
N VAL A 25 -14.07 -4.70 3.25
CA VAL A 25 -13.86 -6.15 3.19
C VAL A 25 -13.40 -6.69 4.55
N ALA A 26 -12.43 -6.03 5.16
CA ALA A 26 -11.89 -6.44 6.46
C ALA A 26 -12.94 -6.39 7.57
N LYS A 27 -13.80 -5.38 7.56
CA LYS A 27 -14.89 -5.26 8.54
C LYS A 27 -15.85 -6.44 8.47
N GLN A 28 -16.15 -6.90 7.26
CA GLN A 28 -17.06 -8.03 7.05
C GLN A 28 -16.41 -9.38 7.30
N SER A 29 -15.13 -9.54 6.95
CA SER A 29 -14.42 -10.81 7.07
C SER A 29 -13.73 -11.02 8.42
N GLY A 30 -13.62 -9.99 9.24
CA GLY A 30 -12.83 -10.04 10.47
C GLY A 30 -11.33 -10.01 10.22
N SER A 31 -10.90 -9.53 9.05
CA SER A 31 -9.47 -9.47 8.68
C SER A 31 -8.78 -8.28 9.34
N THR A 32 -7.45 -8.37 9.41
CA THR A 32 -6.59 -7.23 9.74
C THR A 32 -6.00 -6.63 8.47
N ILE A 33 -5.73 -5.33 8.51
CA ILE A 33 -5.08 -4.61 7.41
C ILE A 33 -3.62 -4.37 7.77
N ILE A 34 -2.75 -4.66 6.83
CA ILE A 34 -1.35 -4.20 6.87
C ILE A 34 -1.21 -3.12 5.80
N GLY A 35 -0.95 -1.88 6.22
CA GLY A 35 -0.65 -0.78 5.31
C GLY A 35 0.85 -0.71 5.08
N LEU A 36 1.28 -0.79 3.83
CA LEU A 36 2.70 -0.80 3.48
C LEU A 36 3.06 0.41 2.63
N ASN A 37 3.94 1.24 3.14
CA ASN A 37 4.58 2.30 2.36
C ASN A 37 5.99 1.86 1.98
N VAL A 38 6.30 1.90 0.69
CA VAL A 38 7.64 1.60 0.17
C VAL A 38 8.20 2.86 -0.49
N HIS A 39 9.37 3.29 -0.06
CA HIS A 39 10.06 4.40 -0.72
C HIS A 39 11.42 3.97 -1.24
N SER A 40 11.89 4.68 -2.27
CA SER A 40 13.16 4.37 -2.92
C SER A 40 14.35 4.77 -2.04
N PRO A 41 15.42 3.97 -1.97
CA PRO A 41 16.65 4.35 -1.29
C PRO A 41 17.33 5.56 -1.94
N LEU A 42 17.09 5.81 -3.24
CA LEU A 42 17.62 6.98 -3.92
C LEU A 42 17.05 8.29 -3.36
N MET A 43 15.83 8.26 -2.86
CA MET A 43 15.21 9.40 -2.20
C MET A 43 15.82 9.69 -0.82
N SER A 44 16.51 8.73 -0.22
CA SER A 44 17.10 8.86 1.11
C SER A 44 18.63 8.98 1.11
N MET A 45 19.34 8.53 0.06
CA MET A 45 20.79 8.42 0.04
C MET A 45 21.53 9.55 -0.70
N LYS A 46 20.93 10.16 -1.72
CA LYS A 46 21.57 11.17 -2.57
C LYS A 46 21.26 12.60 -2.19
N THR A 47 20.55 12.81 -1.12
CA THR A 47 20.02 14.12 -0.75
C THR A 47 20.53 14.56 0.61
N SER A 48 20.40 15.85 0.90
CA SER A 48 20.74 16.40 2.21
C SER A 48 19.94 15.73 3.33
N SER A 49 20.43 15.83 4.56
CA SER A 49 19.73 15.32 5.74
C SER A 49 18.31 15.92 5.88
N ILE A 50 18.09 17.15 5.40
CA ILE A 50 16.80 17.83 5.41
C ILE A 50 15.81 17.07 4.50
N VAL A 51 16.22 16.71 3.29
CA VAL A 51 15.35 15.99 2.34
C VAL A 51 15.05 14.59 2.84
N ARG A 52 16.05 13.89 3.40
CA ARG A 52 15.83 12.57 4.01
C ARG A 52 14.82 12.63 5.15
N HIS A 53 14.89 13.66 5.98
CA HIS A 53 13.93 13.87 7.05
C HIS A 53 12.52 14.08 6.51
N LYS A 54 12.36 14.88 5.45
CA LYS A 54 11.05 15.12 4.79
C LYS A 54 10.46 13.85 4.21
N VAL A 55 11.27 12.99 3.59
CA VAL A 55 10.82 11.71 3.04
C VAL A 55 10.30 10.79 4.15
N LYS A 56 11.05 10.66 5.24
CA LYS A 56 10.62 9.88 6.41
C LYS A 56 9.34 10.43 7.03
N GLN A 57 9.24 11.75 7.14
CA GLN A 57 8.07 12.41 7.69
C GLN A 57 6.84 12.16 6.83
N LYS A 58 6.98 12.25 5.52
CA LYS A 58 5.90 11.96 4.58
C LYS A 58 5.41 10.52 4.71
N SER A 59 6.32 9.55 4.79
CA SER A 59 5.97 8.14 4.98
C SER A 59 5.19 7.93 6.28
N LYS A 60 5.62 8.56 7.37
CA LYS A 60 4.92 8.49 8.66
C LYS A 60 3.53 9.09 8.59
N GLU A 61 3.36 10.21 7.88
CA GLU A 61 2.06 10.86 7.70
C GLU A 61 1.10 9.98 6.90
N ILE A 62 1.59 9.33 5.85
CA ILE A 62 0.80 8.39 5.05
C ILE A 62 0.25 7.26 5.93
N ILE A 63 1.12 6.64 6.72
CA ILE A 63 0.73 5.55 7.62
C ILE A 63 -0.22 6.04 8.72
N LYS A 64 0.06 7.19 9.30
CA LYS A 64 -0.78 7.78 10.35
C LYS A 64 -2.19 8.05 9.84
N GLN A 65 -2.33 8.63 8.65
CA GLN A 65 -3.63 8.88 8.04
C GLN A 65 -4.41 7.57 7.85
N ALA A 66 -3.75 6.54 7.35
CA ALA A 66 -4.37 5.23 7.15
C ALA A 66 -4.81 4.60 8.48
N GLU A 67 -4.00 4.72 9.50
CA GLU A 67 -4.31 4.24 10.84
C GLU A 67 -5.54 4.94 11.42
N GLU A 68 -5.61 6.27 11.31
CA GLU A 68 -6.75 7.06 11.79
C GLU A 68 -8.05 6.67 11.08
N ILE A 69 -8.01 6.48 9.76
CA ILE A 69 -9.17 6.03 8.98
C ILE A 69 -9.63 4.65 9.46
N SER A 70 -8.69 3.74 9.69
CA SER A 70 -8.98 2.38 10.13
C SER A 70 -9.58 2.34 11.55
N GLN A 71 -9.07 3.16 12.45
CA GLN A 71 -9.56 3.26 13.83
C GLN A 71 -11.01 3.73 13.89
N LYS A 72 -11.40 4.66 13.02
CA LYS A 72 -12.77 5.19 13.00
C LYS A 72 -13.84 4.12 12.76
N ILE A 73 -13.48 3.05 12.08
CA ILE A 73 -14.40 1.95 11.79
C ILE A 73 -14.02 0.66 12.53
N ASN A 74 -13.10 0.74 13.46
CA ASN A 74 -12.68 -0.39 14.32
C ASN A 74 -12.19 -1.61 13.53
N VAL A 75 -11.32 -1.37 12.55
CA VAL A 75 -10.60 -2.42 11.83
C VAL A 75 -9.15 -2.42 12.33
N PRO A 76 -8.62 -3.57 12.78
CA PRO A 76 -7.22 -3.65 13.18
C PRO A 76 -6.29 -3.30 12.02
N PHE A 77 -5.33 -2.42 12.27
CA PHE A 77 -4.41 -1.92 11.28
C PHE A 77 -2.97 -1.93 11.81
N SER A 78 -2.04 -2.38 10.98
CA SER A 78 -0.60 -2.29 11.25
C SER A 78 0.07 -1.56 10.08
N GLY A 79 0.78 -0.48 10.37
CA GLY A 79 1.52 0.27 9.37
C GLY A 79 2.99 -0.14 9.33
N VAL A 80 3.51 -0.32 8.13
CA VAL A 80 4.92 -0.68 7.91
C VAL A 80 5.52 0.22 6.83
N ILE A 81 6.73 0.69 7.08
CA ILE A 81 7.51 1.49 6.13
C ILE A 81 8.72 0.67 5.72
N LYS A 82 8.92 0.47 4.42
CA LYS A 82 10.05 -0.23 3.85
C LYS A 82 10.81 0.64 2.86
N VAL A 83 12.09 0.37 2.72
CA VAL A 83 12.93 0.96 1.67
C VAL A 83 13.20 -0.11 0.63
N GLY A 84 12.97 0.21 -0.64
CA GLY A 84 13.19 -0.74 -1.73
C GLY A 84 13.37 -0.03 -3.07
N SER A 85 14.31 -0.51 -3.87
CA SER A 85 14.59 0.07 -5.20
C SER A 85 13.51 -0.25 -6.22
N ASN A 86 12.79 -1.34 -6.03
CA ASN A 86 11.67 -1.74 -6.86
C ASN A 86 10.45 -1.93 -5.96
N VAL A 87 9.50 -1.00 -6.04
CA VAL A 87 8.32 -0.97 -5.16
C VAL A 87 7.48 -2.24 -5.30
N GLY A 88 7.15 -2.64 -6.52
CA GLY A 88 6.34 -3.82 -6.77
C GLY A 88 6.98 -5.11 -6.24
N LYS A 89 8.27 -5.27 -6.44
CA LYS A 89 9.02 -6.42 -5.92
C LYS A 89 9.06 -6.44 -4.40
N THR A 90 9.22 -5.28 -3.78
CA THR A 90 9.21 -5.14 -2.32
C THR A 90 7.85 -5.51 -1.73
N ILE A 91 6.76 -5.07 -2.37
CA ILE A 91 5.39 -5.40 -1.96
C ILE A 91 5.18 -6.92 -1.98
N ILE A 92 5.56 -7.58 -3.07
CA ILE A 92 5.39 -9.02 -3.23
C ILE A 92 6.20 -9.79 -2.19
N ALA A 93 7.47 -9.44 -2.01
CA ALA A 93 8.34 -10.08 -1.03
C ALA A 93 7.80 -9.92 0.40
N PHE A 94 7.31 -8.74 0.72
CA PHE A 94 6.68 -8.46 2.02
C PHE A 94 5.44 -9.33 2.22
N ALA A 95 4.56 -9.37 1.22
CA ALA A 95 3.32 -10.14 1.29
C ALA A 95 3.58 -11.62 1.52
N GLU A 96 4.56 -12.18 0.82
CA GLU A 96 4.93 -13.59 0.96
C GLU A 96 5.53 -13.89 2.35
N SER A 97 6.45 -13.05 2.82
CA SER A 97 7.13 -13.25 4.10
C SER A 97 6.19 -13.10 5.30
N HIS A 98 5.15 -12.29 5.17
CA HIS A 98 4.17 -12.07 6.24
C HIS A 98 2.90 -12.91 6.09
N LYS A 99 2.88 -13.83 5.14
CA LYS A 99 1.75 -14.75 4.90
C LYS A 99 0.44 -13.99 4.72
N VAL A 100 0.47 -12.97 3.89
CA VAL A 100 -0.71 -12.17 3.53
C VAL A 100 -1.63 -13.02 2.66
N ASP A 101 -2.92 -12.92 2.89
CA ASP A 101 -3.92 -13.70 2.15
C ASP A 101 -4.36 -13.02 0.85
N MET A 102 -4.31 -11.70 0.82
CA MET A 102 -4.73 -10.91 -0.34
C MET A 102 -4.01 -9.55 -0.35
N ILE A 103 -3.65 -9.10 -1.53
CA ILE A 103 -3.17 -7.74 -1.77
C ILE A 103 -4.30 -6.95 -2.41
N MET A 104 -4.68 -5.82 -1.83
CA MET A 104 -5.65 -4.89 -2.42
C MET A 104 -4.94 -3.59 -2.76
N ILE A 105 -4.84 -3.30 -4.05
CA ILE A 105 -4.02 -2.20 -4.56
C ILE A 105 -4.84 -1.29 -5.48
N GLY A 106 -4.65 0.01 -5.34
CA GLY A 106 -5.23 0.98 -6.25
C GLY A 106 -4.64 0.84 -7.66
N SER A 107 -5.44 1.04 -8.69
CA SER A 107 -5.01 0.87 -10.07
C SER A 107 -4.05 1.96 -10.53
N ARG A 108 -4.44 3.21 -10.41
CA ARG A 108 -3.65 4.39 -10.74
C ARG A 108 -4.41 5.64 -10.34
N GLY A 109 -3.70 6.79 -10.30
CA GLY A 109 -4.32 8.08 -10.00
C GLY A 109 -5.46 8.45 -10.94
N PRO A 110 -6.29 9.41 -10.55
CA PRO A 110 -7.56 9.73 -11.22
C PRO A 110 -7.38 10.58 -12.49
N ASP A 111 -6.52 10.16 -13.39
CA ASP A 111 -6.43 10.80 -14.70
C ASP A 111 -7.37 10.08 -15.66
N PRO A 112 -8.50 10.70 -16.09
CA PRO A 112 -9.51 10.04 -16.92
C PRO A 112 -8.95 9.52 -18.25
N GLU A 113 -7.90 10.13 -18.75
CA GLU A 113 -7.27 9.73 -20.01
C GLU A 113 -6.48 8.42 -19.88
N PHE A 114 -6.12 8.04 -18.67
CA PHE A 114 -5.31 6.85 -18.40
C PHE A 114 -6.03 5.80 -17.53
N GLU A 115 -7.32 5.91 -17.33
CA GLU A 115 -8.10 4.97 -16.50
C GLU A 115 -8.05 3.52 -16.98
N ILE A 116 -7.82 3.31 -18.26
CA ILE A 116 -7.73 1.97 -18.84
C ILE A 116 -6.39 1.28 -18.58
N PHE A 117 -5.40 2.00 -18.10
CA PHE A 117 -4.07 1.47 -17.86
C PHE A 117 -3.78 1.33 -16.38
N LEU A 118 -3.24 0.19 -16.00
CA LEU A 118 -2.71 0.00 -14.64
C LEU A 118 -1.42 0.79 -14.48
N GLY A 119 -1.19 1.33 -13.28
CA GLY A 119 0.10 1.89 -12.93
C GLY A 119 1.19 0.81 -12.96
N SER A 120 2.44 1.23 -13.07
CA SER A 120 3.57 0.30 -13.17
C SER A 120 3.67 -0.65 -11.97
N VAL A 121 3.43 -0.15 -10.77
CA VAL A 121 3.47 -0.96 -9.53
C VAL A 121 2.32 -1.97 -9.52
N ALA A 122 1.09 -1.53 -9.78
CA ALA A 122 -0.08 -2.41 -9.84
C ALA A 122 0.09 -3.49 -10.90
N ASN A 123 0.59 -3.12 -12.08
CA ASN A 123 0.85 -4.04 -13.17
C ASN A 123 1.89 -5.10 -12.78
N HIS A 124 2.99 -4.69 -12.14
CA HIS A 124 4.01 -5.60 -11.67
C HIS A 124 3.45 -6.59 -10.64
N VAL A 125 2.71 -6.07 -9.66
CA VAL A 125 2.14 -6.88 -8.58
C VAL A 125 1.15 -7.91 -9.12
N ILE A 126 0.25 -7.50 -10.02
CA ILE A 126 -0.76 -8.42 -10.56
C ILE A 126 -0.14 -9.54 -11.39
N HIS A 127 0.96 -9.26 -12.11
CA HIS A 127 1.61 -10.27 -12.95
C HIS A 127 2.56 -11.18 -12.19
N LYS A 128 3.20 -10.71 -11.14
CA LYS A 128 4.26 -11.45 -10.44
C LYS A 128 3.85 -12.06 -9.11
N SER A 129 2.74 -11.62 -8.53
CA SER A 129 2.29 -12.13 -7.23
C SER A 129 1.73 -13.55 -7.35
N LYS A 130 2.10 -14.38 -6.38
CA LYS A 130 1.46 -15.68 -6.17
C LYS A 130 0.27 -15.58 -5.23
N ILE A 131 0.17 -14.48 -4.53
CA ILE A 131 -0.95 -14.17 -3.63
C ILE A 131 -2.05 -13.49 -4.45
N PRO A 132 -3.34 -13.77 -4.18
CA PRO A 132 -4.43 -13.09 -4.86
C PRO A 132 -4.31 -11.57 -4.77
N VAL A 133 -4.56 -10.90 -5.88
CA VAL A 133 -4.48 -9.44 -5.99
C VAL A 133 -5.82 -8.90 -6.47
N THR A 134 -6.35 -7.93 -5.74
CA THR A 134 -7.55 -7.19 -6.15
C THR A 134 -7.13 -5.78 -6.53
N ILE A 135 -7.51 -5.37 -7.73
CA ILE A 135 -7.26 -4.02 -8.25
C ILE A 135 -8.48 -3.16 -7.96
N ILE A 136 -8.27 -2.03 -7.31
CA ILE A 136 -9.33 -1.06 -7.00
C ILE A 136 -9.19 0.12 -7.97
N LYS A 137 -10.21 0.31 -8.78
CA LYS A 137 -10.27 1.43 -9.73
C LYS A 137 -10.74 2.73 -9.11
#